data_8d658f9eb319b2f9e81f2feec965d41e
#
_entry.id   8d658f9eb319b2f9e81f2feec965d41e
#
_cell.length_a   1.000
_cell.length_b   1.000
_cell.length_c   1.000
_cell.angle_alpha   90.00
_cell.angle_beta   90.00
_cell.angle_gamma   90.00
#
_symmetry.space_group_name_H-M   'P 1'
#
loop_
_entity.id
_entity.type
_entity.pdbx_description
1 polymer ?
#
loop_
_entity_poly.entity_id
_entity_poly.type
_entity_poly.pdbx_seq_one_letter_code
_entity_poly.pdbx_strand_id
1 'polypeptide(L)'
;MTVAHGSITGIIGENGAGKSTLMSILYGLYEADSGEIFVDGERVVMHNPRDALKAGVGMVHQHFMLVDNFTVLENIILGAENDPLLKSSIAKARSELERLEREYGLEVEPDAVIEELAVGLQQRVEILKALYRGAEILILDEPTGVLTPAEADHLFRILKQLKDQGKTIVLITHKLREIMAITDTVSVMRQGTMVATRVTKETTVGELAELMVGRRVLLRVEKGESEAGAIRLSVKNLTVKDSRGVTMVDNVSFDVRGGEIVGIAGVAGNGQSELLEAISGIRHAVSGEVMLDGKPIDLTGKADPGELRDRGLAHVPEDRHHVGLVLAFEENENSILGYHDDERYLKGPFLDIDAIMADAKDKIEKYDIRPGNPRLKTANFSGGNQQKIVLAREMEQNPGVLIVGQPTRGVDVGAIEFIHKRLIAMRDQGKAVLVVSVELDEIRSLSDRILVMFAGRVVGERGPDATEGELGLLMAGVEHQEAAE
;
A
#
# COMPACT_ATOMS: atom_id res chain seq x y z
N MET A 1 -14.31 22.10 10.02
CA MET A 1 -14.83 21.07 9.08
C MET A 1 -16.29 20.82 9.37
N THR A 2 -17.12 20.63 8.35
CA THR A 2 -18.54 20.29 8.52
C THR A 2 -18.86 19.09 7.63
N VAL A 3 -19.60 18.13 8.16
CA VAL A 3 -20.07 16.93 7.44
C VAL A 3 -21.59 16.99 7.42
N ALA A 4 -22.19 16.85 6.25
CA ALA A 4 -23.63 16.87 6.12
C ALA A 4 -24.22 15.51 6.54
N HIS A 5 -25.36 15.54 7.22
CA HIS A 5 -26.09 14.30 7.57
C HIS A 5 -26.47 13.50 6.32
N GLY A 6 -26.36 12.18 6.37
CA GLY A 6 -26.71 11.30 5.25
C GLY A 6 -25.81 11.49 4.00
N SER A 7 -24.57 11.91 4.18
CA SER A 7 -23.61 12.09 3.10
C SER A 7 -22.34 11.25 3.30
N ILE A 8 -21.61 11.06 2.20
CA ILE A 8 -20.26 10.49 2.25
C ILE A 8 -19.27 11.64 2.03
N THR A 9 -18.52 11.99 3.06
CA THR A 9 -17.49 13.05 3.00
C THR A 9 -16.11 12.41 3.00
N GLY A 10 -15.32 12.71 1.96
CA GLY A 10 -13.93 12.30 1.87
C GLY A 10 -13.01 13.26 2.63
N ILE A 11 -12.01 12.72 3.30
CA ILE A 11 -10.88 13.49 3.84
C ILE A 11 -9.61 12.97 3.21
N ILE A 12 -8.94 13.84 2.46
CA ILE A 12 -7.69 13.51 1.77
C ILE A 12 -6.55 14.38 2.26
N GLY A 13 -5.34 13.93 2.05
CA GLY A 13 -4.11 14.64 2.38
C GLY A 13 -2.93 13.69 2.33
N GLU A 14 -1.73 14.24 2.25
CA GLU A 14 -0.50 13.45 2.31
C GLU A 14 -0.35 12.73 3.66
N ASN A 15 0.55 11.73 3.71
CA ASN A 15 0.87 11.07 4.96
C ASN A 15 1.46 12.10 5.95
N GLY A 16 1.00 12.05 7.20
CA GLY A 16 1.36 13.08 8.20
C GLY A 16 0.59 14.40 8.09
N ALA A 17 -0.38 14.53 7.19
CA ALA A 17 -1.23 15.72 7.11
C ALA A 17 -2.16 15.94 8.35
N GLY A 18 -2.24 14.94 9.24
CA GLY A 18 -3.04 14.98 10.46
C GLY A 18 -4.43 14.36 10.36
N LYS A 19 -4.75 13.63 9.26
CA LYS A 19 -6.08 13.02 9.03
C LYS A 19 -6.47 12.06 10.15
N SER A 20 -5.65 11.05 10.42
CA SER A 20 -5.92 10.05 11.47
C SER A 20 -5.89 10.67 12.86
N THR A 21 -5.07 11.72 13.10
CA THR A 21 -5.09 12.47 14.36
C THR A 21 -6.42 13.17 14.56
N LEU A 22 -6.95 13.86 13.55
CA LEU A 22 -8.26 14.51 13.60
C LEU A 22 -9.38 13.50 13.90
N MET A 23 -9.34 12.33 13.26
CA MET A 23 -10.33 11.28 13.49
C MET A 23 -10.18 10.62 14.86
N SER A 24 -8.96 10.45 15.35
CA SER A 24 -8.70 9.98 16.71
C SER A 24 -9.25 10.92 17.77
N ILE A 25 -9.24 12.23 17.53
CA ILE A 25 -9.90 13.22 18.39
C ILE A 25 -11.43 13.05 18.32
N LEU A 26 -12.00 12.92 17.11
CA LEU A 26 -13.45 12.73 16.94
C LEU A 26 -13.95 11.42 17.55
N TYR A 27 -13.11 10.39 17.58
CA TYR A 27 -13.44 9.10 18.19
C TYR A 27 -13.05 9.03 19.67
N GLY A 28 -12.44 10.08 20.24
CA GLY A 28 -12.10 10.17 21.66
C GLY A 28 -10.86 9.36 22.08
N LEU A 29 -9.97 9.02 21.13
CA LEU A 29 -8.67 8.41 21.43
C LEU A 29 -7.63 9.43 21.86
N TYR A 30 -7.76 10.69 21.39
CA TYR A 30 -6.95 11.84 21.79
C TYR A 30 -7.85 12.97 22.23
N GLU A 31 -7.42 13.71 23.24
CA GLU A 31 -8.08 14.96 23.63
C GLU A 31 -7.60 16.10 22.74
N ALA A 32 -8.54 16.99 22.37
CA ALA A 32 -8.21 18.19 21.62
C ALA A 32 -7.63 19.26 22.56
N ASP A 33 -6.51 19.88 22.18
CA ASP A 33 -5.94 21.00 22.93
C ASP A 33 -6.88 22.22 22.93
N SER A 34 -7.67 22.40 21.88
CA SER A 34 -8.63 23.49 21.73
C SER A 34 -9.66 23.18 20.64
N GLY A 35 -10.77 23.92 20.65
CA GLY A 35 -11.84 23.76 19.68
C GLY A 35 -13.09 23.13 20.29
N GLU A 36 -14.10 22.92 19.45
CA GLU A 36 -15.39 22.36 19.85
C GLU A 36 -15.87 21.36 18.81
N ILE A 37 -16.51 20.30 19.28
CA ILE A 37 -17.12 19.25 18.44
C ILE A 37 -18.62 19.34 18.63
N PHE A 38 -19.34 19.33 17.51
CA PHE A 38 -20.79 19.29 17.47
C PHE A 38 -21.25 18.07 16.68
N VAL A 39 -22.22 17.34 17.21
CA VAL A 39 -22.92 16.24 16.54
C VAL A 39 -24.40 16.57 16.56
N ASP A 40 -25.03 16.62 15.39
CA ASP A 40 -26.44 17.00 15.20
C ASP A 40 -26.81 18.35 15.86
N GLY A 41 -25.84 19.28 15.87
CA GLY A 41 -26.00 20.62 16.45
C GLY A 41 -25.80 20.71 17.97
N GLU A 42 -25.59 19.59 18.65
CA GLU A 42 -25.29 19.54 20.07
C GLU A 42 -23.77 19.49 20.29
N ARG A 43 -23.29 20.30 21.23
CA ARG A 43 -21.88 20.27 21.63
C ARG A 43 -21.59 19.00 22.42
N VAL A 44 -20.59 18.26 21.95
CA VAL A 44 -20.14 17.02 22.59
C VAL A 44 -18.68 17.13 23.01
N VAL A 45 -18.32 16.43 24.10
CA VAL A 45 -16.95 16.34 24.58
C VAL A 45 -16.56 14.86 24.53
N MET A 46 -15.49 14.57 23.82
CA MET A 46 -14.98 13.22 23.60
C MET A 46 -13.75 12.99 24.47
N HIS A 47 -13.89 12.33 25.60
CA HIS A 47 -12.76 11.95 26.47
C HIS A 47 -12.29 10.51 26.21
N ASN A 48 -13.14 9.68 25.61
CA ASN A 48 -12.85 8.29 25.32
C ASN A 48 -13.81 7.77 24.23
N PRO A 49 -13.52 6.60 23.61
CA PRO A 49 -14.35 6.02 22.54
C PRO A 49 -15.81 5.74 22.96
N ARG A 50 -16.09 5.55 24.25
CA ARG A 50 -17.48 5.36 24.72
C ARG A 50 -18.31 6.62 24.57
N ASP A 51 -17.69 7.79 24.72
CA ASP A 51 -18.39 9.07 24.54
C ASP A 51 -18.71 9.27 23.05
N ALA A 52 -17.80 8.93 22.15
CA ALA A 52 -18.04 8.94 20.71
C ALA A 52 -19.19 8.01 20.31
N LEU A 53 -19.20 6.77 20.83
CA LEU A 53 -20.28 5.81 20.56
C LEU A 53 -21.63 6.31 21.08
N LYS A 54 -21.69 6.96 22.28
CA LYS A 54 -22.93 7.56 22.79
C LYS A 54 -23.42 8.71 21.91
N ALA A 55 -22.51 9.44 21.27
CA ALA A 55 -22.82 10.47 20.29
C ALA A 55 -23.13 9.90 18.89
N GLY A 56 -23.19 8.58 18.74
CA GLY A 56 -23.46 7.91 17.48
C GLY A 56 -22.29 7.83 16.51
N VAL A 57 -21.05 8.06 16.96
CA VAL A 57 -19.84 8.01 16.13
C VAL A 57 -19.15 6.66 16.31
N GLY A 58 -19.04 5.89 15.23
CA GLY A 58 -18.27 4.65 15.13
C GLY A 58 -17.04 4.81 14.22
N MET A 59 -16.01 4.03 14.46
CA MET A 59 -14.78 4.06 13.65
C MET A 59 -14.34 2.65 13.25
N VAL A 60 -13.98 2.51 11.99
CA VAL A 60 -13.29 1.35 11.41
C VAL A 60 -11.85 1.79 11.16
N HIS A 61 -10.93 1.15 11.86
CA HIS A 61 -9.50 1.49 11.81
C HIS A 61 -8.81 0.87 10.61
N GLN A 62 -7.69 1.46 10.20
CA GLN A 62 -6.82 0.96 9.13
C GLN A 62 -6.32 -0.48 9.39
N HIS A 63 -5.98 -0.78 10.65
CA HIS A 63 -5.73 -2.14 11.13
C HIS A 63 -6.93 -2.61 11.91
N PHE A 64 -7.51 -3.72 11.51
CA PHE A 64 -8.73 -4.24 12.13
C PHE A 64 -8.51 -4.51 13.63
N MET A 65 -9.46 -4.05 14.42
CA MET A 65 -9.49 -4.24 15.86
C MET A 65 -10.32 -5.48 16.21
N LEU A 66 -10.01 -6.60 15.53
CA LEU A 66 -10.64 -7.91 15.76
C LEU A 66 -9.70 -8.81 16.56
N VAL A 67 -10.29 -9.72 17.30
CA VAL A 67 -9.57 -10.77 18.03
C VAL A 67 -9.58 -12.02 17.13
N ASP A 68 -8.40 -12.40 16.64
CA ASP A 68 -8.24 -13.39 15.56
C ASP A 68 -8.83 -14.77 15.90
N ASN A 69 -8.66 -15.25 17.14
CA ASN A 69 -9.15 -16.55 17.60
C ASN A 69 -10.60 -16.54 18.14
N PHE A 70 -11.31 -15.41 17.98
CA PHE A 70 -12.74 -15.29 18.33
C PHE A 70 -13.59 -15.46 17.07
N THR A 71 -14.84 -15.87 17.28
CA THR A 71 -15.85 -15.89 16.23
C THR A 71 -16.29 -14.47 15.85
N VAL A 72 -16.94 -14.33 14.71
CA VAL A 72 -17.58 -13.09 14.26
C VAL A 72 -18.51 -12.55 15.34
N LEU A 73 -19.39 -13.39 15.86
CA LEU A 73 -20.37 -13.01 16.89
C LEU A 73 -19.69 -12.54 18.18
N GLU A 74 -18.67 -13.25 18.64
CA GLU A 74 -17.90 -12.87 19.83
C GLU A 74 -17.21 -11.52 19.67
N ASN A 75 -16.64 -11.24 18.47
CA ASN A 75 -16.02 -9.95 18.19
C ASN A 75 -17.03 -8.79 18.17
N ILE A 76 -18.24 -9.02 17.66
CA ILE A 76 -19.29 -7.99 17.59
C ILE A 76 -19.78 -7.63 19.00
N ILE A 77 -19.99 -8.62 19.87
CA ILE A 77 -20.51 -8.39 21.24
C ILE A 77 -19.44 -7.93 22.23
N LEU A 78 -18.16 -8.13 21.92
CA LEU A 78 -17.05 -7.81 22.82
C LEU A 78 -17.09 -6.34 23.28
N GLY A 79 -17.29 -6.11 24.58
CA GLY A 79 -17.39 -4.76 25.18
C GLY A 79 -18.74 -4.06 24.96
N ALA A 80 -19.75 -4.77 24.44
CA ALA A 80 -21.14 -4.31 24.31
C ALA A 80 -22.12 -5.15 25.16
N GLU A 81 -21.59 -5.98 26.07
CA GLU A 81 -22.40 -6.81 26.96
C GLU A 81 -23.13 -5.95 27.98
N ASN A 82 -24.46 -6.00 27.93
CA ASN A 82 -25.33 -5.25 28.84
C ASN A 82 -25.89 -6.13 29.99
N ASP A 83 -25.59 -7.43 29.97
CA ASP A 83 -26.21 -8.40 30.91
C ASP A 83 -25.13 -9.34 31.49
N PRO A 84 -25.10 -9.58 32.81
CA PRO A 84 -24.18 -10.54 33.44
C PRO A 84 -24.39 -11.99 32.96
N LEU A 85 -25.51 -12.31 32.31
CA LEU A 85 -25.78 -13.61 31.74
C LEU A 85 -25.48 -13.63 30.23
N LEU A 86 -24.26 -14.02 29.86
CA LEU A 86 -23.77 -14.07 28.47
C LEU A 86 -24.74 -14.78 27.49
N LYS A 87 -25.45 -15.82 27.89
CA LYS A 87 -26.32 -16.61 27.02
C LYS A 87 -27.50 -15.82 26.42
N SER A 88 -28.09 -14.91 27.21
CA SER A 88 -29.20 -14.07 26.71
C SER A 88 -28.70 -12.98 25.79
N SER A 89 -27.50 -12.46 26.03
CA SER A 89 -26.83 -11.49 25.18
C SER A 89 -26.43 -12.07 23.82
N ILE A 90 -25.94 -13.31 23.77
CA ILE A 90 -25.55 -14.00 22.53
C ILE A 90 -26.75 -14.21 21.58
N ALA A 91 -27.89 -14.68 22.11
CA ALA A 91 -29.08 -14.91 21.29
C ALA A 91 -29.65 -13.61 20.71
N LYS A 92 -29.67 -12.54 21.52
CA LYS A 92 -30.09 -11.20 21.06
C LYS A 92 -29.12 -10.66 20.02
N ALA A 93 -27.81 -10.80 20.25
CA ALA A 93 -26.79 -10.33 19.34
C ALA A 93 -26.87 -11.05 17.99
N ARG A 94 -27.09 -12.36 17.97
CA ARG A 94 -27.29 -13.13 16.75
C ARG A 94 -28.49 -12.63 15.94
N SER A 95 -29.63 -12.43 16.61
CA SER A 95 -30.82 -11.91 15.94
C SER A 95 -30.63 -10.50 15.41
N GLU A 96 -29.93 -9.64 16.15
CA GLU A 96 -29.62 -8.29 15.71
C GLU A 96 -28.59 -8.28 14.58
N LEU A 97 -27.58 -9.16 14.63
CA LEU A 97 -26.63 -9.36 13.53
C LEU A 97 -27.33 -9.78 12.25
N GLU A 98 -28.20 -10.81 12.31
CA GLU A 98 -29.02 -11.23 11.16
C GLU A 98 -29.92 -10.13 10.62
N ARG A 99 -30.39 -9.21 11.47
CA ARG A 99 -31.15 -8.03 11.05
C ARG A 99 -30.26 -7.06 10.27
N LEU A 100 -29.08 -6.71 10.83
CA LEU A 100 -28.12 -5.80 10.21
C LEU A 100 -27.58 -6.34 8.89
N GLU A 101 -27.29 -7.65 8.83
CA GLU A 101 -26.86 -8.32 7.60
C GLU A 101 -27.87 -8.16 6.47
N ARG A 102 -29.14 -8.41 6.75
CA ARG A 102 -30.23 -8.26 5.77
C ARG A 102 -30.49 -6.81 5.39
N GLU A 103 -30.41 -5.91 6.37
CA GLU A 103 -30.67 -4.49 6.17
C GLU A 103 -29.59 -3.83 5.34
N TYR A 104 -28.32 -4.18 5.57
CA TYR A 104 -27.16 -3.53 4.97
C TYR A 104 -26.44 -4.38 3.92
N GLY A 105 -26.87 -5.59 3.65
CA GLY A 105 -26.24 -6.50 2.69
C GLY A 105 -24.82 -6.93 3.11
N LEU A 106 -24.56 -7.00 4.42
CA LEU A 106 -23.27 -7.31 5.02
C LEU A 106 -23.23 -8.77 5.51
N GLU A 107 -23.47 -9.73 4.60
CA GLU A 107 -23.50 -11.15 4.95
C GLU A 107 -22.14 -11.64 5.48
N VAL A 108 -22.16 -12.27 6.66
CA VAL A 108 -21.04 -12.95 7.30
C VAL A 108 -21.54 -14.21 8.01
N GLU A 109 -20.66 -15.17 8.26
CA GLU A 109 -21.00 -16.36 9.04
C GLU A 109 -20.74 -16.09 10.55
N PRO A 110 -21.77 -16.02 11.42
CA PRO A 110 -21.61 -15.60 12.82
C PRO A 110 -20.66 -16.47 13.65
N ASP A 111 -20.57 -17.75 13.32
CA ASP A 111 -19.76 -18.73 14.05
C ASP A 111 -18.37 -18.97 13.41
N ALA A 112 -18.06 -18.30 12.28
CA ALA A 112 -16.74 -18.37 11.67
C ALA A 112 -15.69 -17.67 12.53
N VAL A 113 -14.49 -18.25 12.62
CA VAL A 113 -13.34 -17.67 13.33
C VAL A 113 -12.68 -16.61 12.48
N ILE A 114 -12.33 -15.47 13.05
CA ILE A 114 -11.81 -14.30 12.31
C ILE A 114 -10.57 -14.62 11.51
N GLU A 115 -9.60 -15.37 12.06
CA GLU A 115 -8.35 -15.71 11.37
C GLU A 115 -8.55 -16.58 10.11
N GLU A 116 -9.71 -17.24 9.97
CA GLU A 116 -10.06 -18.04 8.79
C GLU A 116 -10.76 -17.22 7.71
N LEU A 117 -11.17 -15.98 8.01
CA LEU A 117 -11.89 -15.13 7.07
C LEU A 117 -10.95 -14.39 6.12
N ALA A 118 -11.37 -14.29 4.86
CA ALA A 118 -10.75 -13.36 3.92
C ALA A 118 -10.83 -11.91 4.43
N VAL A 119 -9.85 -11.09 4.09
CA VAL A 119 -9.70 -9.71 4.58
C VAL A 119 -10.96 -8.86 4.33
N GLY A 120 -11.60 -9.01 3.15
CA GLY A 120 -12.85 -8.32 2.83
C GLY A 120 -14.03 -8.71 3.74
N LEU A 121 -14.06 -9.95 4.27
CA LEU A 121 -15.06 -10.38 5.26
C LEU A 121 -14.73 -9.81 6.65
N GLN A 122 -13.46 -9.80 7.05
CA GLN A 122 -13.05 -9.16 8.31
C GLN A 122 -13.45 -7.69 8.35
N GLN A 123 -13.34 -6.98 7.24
CA GLN A 123 -13.78 -5.60 7.14
C GLN A 123 -15.30 -5.44 7.32
N ARG A 124 -16.11 -6.36 6.75
CA ARG A 124 -17.57 -6.36 7.00
C ARG A 124 -17.88 -6.55 8.48
N VAL A 125 -17.14 -7.42 9.16
CA VAL A 125 -17.26 -7.63 10.61
C VAL A 125 -16.99 -6.34 11.38
N GLU A 126 -15.96 -5.56 11.02
CA GLU A 126 -15.66 -4.26 11.65
C GLU A 126 -16.81 -3.25 11.44
N ILE A 127 -17.38 -3.20 10.23
CA ILE A 127 -18.53 -2.31 9.94
C ILE A 127 -19.75 -2.77 10.75
N LEU A 128 -20.07 -4.07 10.75
CA LEU A 128 -21.16 -4.64 11.53
C LEU A 128 -21.01 -4.37 13.02
N LYS A 129 -19.80 -4.49 13.56
CA LYS A 129 -19.46 -4.18 14.94
C LYS A 129 -19.76 -2.71 15.29
N ALA A 130 -19.43 -1.76 14.41
CA ALA A 130 -19.77 -0.35 14.59
C ALA A 130 -21.28 -0.12 14.54
N LEU A 131 -21.99 -0.71 13.56
CA LEU A 131 -23.44 -0.62 13.40
C LEU A 131 -24.19 -1.26 14.58
N TYR A 132 -23.75 -2.43 15.05
CA TYR A 132 -24.30 -3.11 16.23
C TYR A 132 -24.26 -2.24 17.48
N ARG A 133 -23.21 -1.39 17.59
CA ARG A 133 -23.05 -0.42 18.68
C ARG A 133 -23.84 0.87 18.47
N GLY A 134 -24.67 0.95 17.44
CA GLY A 134 -25.56 2.07 17.17
C GLY A 134 -24.89 3.27 16.48
N ALA A 135 -23.84 3.04 15.70
CA ALA A 135 -23.21 4.11 14.94
C ALA A 135 -24.18 4.70 13.89
N GLU A 136 -24.35 6.01 13.93
CA GLU A 136 -25.03 6.81 12.91
C GLU A 136 -24.03 7.51 11.98
N ILE A 137 -22.84 7.79 12.50
CA ILE A 137 -21.71 8.39 11.80
C ILE A 137 -20.59 7.34 11.78
N LEU A 138 -20.17 6.91 10.60
CA LEU A 138 -19.11 5.93 10.41
C LEU A 138 -17.85 6.61 9.88
N ILE A 139 -16.76 6.51 10.62
CA ILE A 139 -15.44 6.93 10.18
C ILE A 139 -14.69 5.69 9.68
N LEU A 140 -14.21 5.72 8.43
CA LEU A 140 -13.41 4.65 7.84
C LEU A 140 -12.02 5.20 7.50
N ASP A 141 -10.99 4.66 8.13
CA ASP A 141 -9.60 5.06 7.91
C ASP A 141 -8.89 4.08 6.96
N GLU A 142 -8.62 4.52 5.74
CA GLU A 142 -7.99 3.76 4.65
C GLU A 142 -8.59 2.35 4.42
N PRO A 143 -9.91 2.24 4.25
CA PRO A 143 -10.58 0.94 4.29
C PRO A 143 -10.25 0.01 3.12
N THR A 144 -9.64 0.49 2.06
CA THR A 144 -9.32 -0.29 0.84
C THR A 144 -7.85 -0.67 0.72
N GLY A 145 -7.05 -0.35 1.74
CA GLY A 145 -5.59 -0.54 1.69
C GLY A 145 -5.12 -1.98 1.44
N VAL A 146 -5.95 -2.95 1.78
CA VAL A 146 -5.67 -4.39 1.68
C VAL A 146 -6.66 -5.15 0.80
N LEU A 147 -7.60 -4.45 0.15
CA LEU A 147 -8.65 -5.03 -0.69
C LEU A 147 -8.23 -5.14 -2.15
N THR A 148 -8.73 -6.17 -2.82
CA THR A 148 -8.71 -6.24 -4.27
C THR A 148 -9.65 -5.18 -4.88
N PRO A 149 -9.48 -4.79 -6.15
CA PRO A 149 -10.40 -3.86 -6.82
C PRO A 149 -11.86 -4.27 -6.74
N ALA A 150 -12.16 -5.56 -6.92
CA ALA A 150 -13.52 -6.08 -6.84
C ALA A 150 -14.11 -6.00 -5.42
N GLU A 151 -13.30 -6.24 -4.40
CA GLU A 151 -13.71 -6.08 -2.99
C GLU A 151 -13.92 -4.60 -2.64
N ALA A 152 -13.07 -3.69 -3.14
CA ALA A 152 -13.24 -2.25 -2.97
C ALA A 152 -14.55 -1.76 -3.61
N ASP A 153 -14.86 -2.19 -4.84
CA ASP A 153 -16.13 -1.89 -5.51
C ASP A 153 -17.35 -2.44 -4.74
N HIS A 154 -17.18 -3.60 -4.12
CA HIS A 154 -18.22 -4.17 -3.26
C HIS A 154 -18.42 -3.33 -1.99
N LEU A 155 -17.32 -2.93 -1.32
CA LEU A 155 -17.37 -2.02 -0.19
C LEU A 155 -18.08 -0.71 -0.55
N PHE A 156 -17.76 -0.11 -1.70
CA PHE A 156 -18.40 1.13 -2.14
C PHE A 156 -19.92 0.99 -2.35
N ARG A 157 -20.37 -0.16 -2.81
CA ARG A 157 -21.83 -0.45 -2.88
C ARG A 157 -22.47 -0.48 -1.49
N ILE A 158 -21.81 -1.12 -0.52
CA ILE A 158 -22.25 -1.16 0.87
C ILE A 158 -22.32 0.25 1.46
N LEU A 159 -21.27 1.07 1.28
CA LEU A 159 -21.24 2.43 1.81
C LEU A 159 -22.33 3.32 1.18
N LYS A 160 -22.62 3.16 -0.11
CA LYS A 160 -23.76 3.85 -0.76
C LYS A 160 -25.09 3.41 -0.17
N GLN A 161 -25.28 2.11 0.07
CA GLN A 161 -26.51 1.59 0.69
C GLN A 161 -26.69 2.12 2.12
N LEU A 162 -25.63 2.16 2.92
CA LEU A 162 -25.63 2.76 4.27
C LEU A 162 -26.03 4.24 4.22
N LYS A 163 -25.46 5.01 3.29
CA LYS A 163 -25.83 6.41 3.06
C LYS A 163 -27.31 6.55 2.67
N ASP A 164 -27.79 5.73 1.74
CA ASP A 164 -29.18 5.77 1.27
C ASP A 164 -30.18 5.46 2.39
N GLN A 165 -29.71 4.78 3.44
CA GLN A 165 -30.47 4.51 4.68
C GLN A 165 -30.25 5.57 5.76
N GLY A 166 -29.61 6.69 5.43
CA GLY A 166 -29.44 7.85 6.28
C GLY A 166 -28.17 7.88 7.12
N LYS A 167 -27.28 6.88 7.01
CA LYS A 167 -25.99 6.91 7.71
C LYS A 167 -25.07 7.98 7.12
N THR A 168 -24.31 8.61 7.98
CA THR A 168 -23.28 9.60 7.60
C THR A 168 -21.91 8.90 7.58
N ILE A 169 -21.12 9.11 6.53
CA ILE A 169 -19.85 8.42 6.35
C ILE A 169 -18.72 9.44 6.17
N VAL A 170 -17.64 9.25 6.90
CA VAL A 170 -16.38 9.99 6.74
C VAL A 170 -15.34 8.98 6.26
N LEU A 171 -14.90 9.15 5.02
CA LEU A 171 -13.92 8.28 4.38
C LEU A 171 -12.55 8.95 4.35
N ILE A 172 -11.57 8.36 4.99
CA ILE A 172 -10.19 8.82 4.94
C ILE A 172 -9.43 7.94 3.96
N THR A 173 -8.82 8.53 2.96
CA THR A 173 -7.95 7.83 2.01
C THR A 173 -6.99 8.81 1.36
N HIS A 174 -5.88 8.30 0.85
CA HIS A 174 -4.99 9.04 -0.04
C HIS A 174 -5.24 8.68 -1.51
N LYS A 175 -6.12 7.71 -1.79
CA LYS A 175 -6.47 7.23 -3.13
C LYS A 175 -7.55 8.12 -3.74
N LEU A 176 -7.15 9.08 -4.56
CA LEU A 176 -8.05 10.06 -5.19
C LEU A 176 -9.18 9.45 -6.01
N ARG A 177 -8.92 8.28 -6.60
CA ARG A 177 -9.90 7.54 -7.37
C ARG A 177 -11.09 7.08 -6.53
N GLU A 178 -10.84 6.63 -5.31
CA GLU A 178 -11.89 6.21 -4.37
C GLU A 178 -12.79 7.39 -4.00
N ILE A 179 -12.16 8.54 -3.73
CA ILE A 179 -12.88 9.79 -3.45
C ILE A 179 -13.82 10.15 -4.59
N MET A 180 -13.31 10.16 -5.83
CA MET A 180 -14.11 10.50 -7.00
C MET A 180 -15.26 9.50 -7.26
N ALA A 181 -15.10 8.23 -6.84
CA ALA A 181 -16.08 7.18 -7.07
C ALA A 181 -17.28 7.22 -6.11
N ILE A 182 -17.07 7.66 -4.86
CA ILE A 182 -18.06 7.42 -3.82
C ILE A 182 -18.48 8.65 -3.02
N THR A 183 -17.65 9.69 -2.88
CA THR A 183 -17.93 10.81 -1.99
C THR A 183 -18.85 11.86 -2.61
N ASP A 184 -19.61 12.57 -1.78
CA ASP A 184 -20.39 13.74 -2.18
C ASP A 184 -19.57 15.01 -2.10
N THR A 185 -18.76 15.11 -1.02
CA THR A 185 -17.84 16.22 -0.77
C THR A 185 -16.48 15.68 -0.36
N VAL A 186 -15.44 16.46 -0.64
CA VAL A 186 -14.08 16.13 -0.26
C VAL A 186 -13.41 17.31 0.41
N SER A 187 -12.81 17.06 1.56
CA SER A 187 -12.03 18.02 2.33
C SER A 187 -10.54 17.65 2.24
N VAL A 188 -9.72 18.63 1.89
CA VAL A 188 -8.28 18.44 1.70
C VAL A 188 -7.54 18.96 2.92
N MET A 189 -6.73 18.08 3.53
CA MET A 189 -5.91 18.41 4.69
C MET A 189 -4.43 18.42 4.33
N ARG A 190 -3.72 19.47 4.74
CA ARG A 190 -2.27 19.62 4.54
C ARG A 190 -1.64 20.25 5.76
N GLN A 191 -0.59 19.60 6.31
CA GLN A 191 0.18 20.08 7.46
C GLN A 191 -0.71 20.51 8.65
N GLY A 192 -1.68 19.66 9.03
CA GLY A 192 -2.58 19.91 10.14
C GLY A 192 -3.72 20.90 9.86
N THR A 193 -3.80 21.46 8.64
CA THR A 193 -4.79 22.48 8.28
C THR A 193 -5.71 21.98 7.17
N MET A 194 -7.01 22.28 7.30
CA MET A 194 -7.98 22.05 6.23
C MET A 194 -7.83 23.17 5.20
N VAL A 195 -7.25 22.85 4.02
CA VAL A 195 -6.90 23.84 2.99
C VAL A 195 -8.01 24.08 1.98
N ALA A 196 -8.89 23.12 1.76
CA ALA A 196 -10.02 23.24 0.84
C ALA A 196 -11.12 22.25 1.18
N THR A 197 -12.35 22.55 0.77
CA THR A 197 -13.47 21.61 0.66
C THR A 197 -14.10 21.80 -0.71
N ARG A 198 -14.43 20.70 -1.38
CA ARG A 198 -15.02 20.69 -2.73
C ARG A 198 -16.23 19.76 -2.78
N VAL A 199 -17.18 20.07 -3.63
CA VAL A 199 -18.19 19.10 -4.07
C VAL A 199 -17.51 18.16 -5.06
N THR A 200 -17.57 16.86 -4.81
CA THR A 200 -16.77 15.88 -5.56
C THR A 200 -17.07 15.89 -7.07
N LYS A 201 -18.32 16.11 -7.44
CA LYS A 201 -18.73 16.20 -8.85
C LYS A 201 -18.23 17.45 -9.59
N GLU A 202 -17.76 18.46 -8.87
CA GLU A 202 -17.31 19.75 -9.40
C GLU A 202 -15.78 19.90 -9.41
N THR A 203 -15.06 18.90 -8.92
CA THR A 203 -13.60 18.90 -8.86
C THR A 203 -13.00 17.79 -9.75
N THR A 204 -11.69 17.79 -9.87
CA THR A 204 -10.94 16.79 -10.64
C THR A 204 -9.84 16.15 -9.79
N VAL A 205 -9.40 14.95 -10.19
CA VAL A 205 -8.27 14.25 -9.55
C VAL A 205 -7.02 15.14 -9.54
N GLY A 206 -6.77 15.88 -10.64
CA GLY A 206 -5.64 16.81 -10.76
C GLY A 206 -5.72 17.97 -9.75
N GLU A 207 -6.88 18.62 -9.63
CA GLU A 207 -7.08 19.70 -8.63
C GLU A 207 -6.89 19.19 -7.21
N LEU A 208 -7.45 18.04 -6.88
CA LEU A 208 -7.31 17.44 -5.56
C LEU A 208 -5.85 17.12 -5.23
N ALA A 209 -5.10 16.56 -6.19
CA ALA A 209 -3.67 16.29 -6.04
C ALA A 209 -2.87 17.58 -5.81
N GLU A 210 -3.14 18.64 -6.57
CA GLU A 210 -2.49 19.93 -6.39
C GLU A 210 -2.78 20.52 -5.00
N LEU A 211 -4.01 20.44 -4.53
CA LEU A 211 -4.40 20.91 -3.19
C LEU A 211 -3.71 20.10 -2.09
N MET A 212 -3.57 18.77 -2.24
CA MET A 212 -2.89 17.91 -1.28
C MET A 212 -1.41 18.26 -1.16
N VAL A 213 -0.71 18.38 -2.28
CA VAL A 213 0.74 18.59 -2.33
C VAL A 213 1.12 20.07 -2.20
N GLY A 214 0.23 20.97 -2.62
CA GLY A 214 0.46 22.43 -2.63
C GLY A 214 1.25 22.94 -3.83
N ARG A 215 1.48 22.10 -4.82
CA ARG A 215 2.06 22.43 -6.14
C ARG A 215 1.42 21.56 -7.21
N ARG A 216 1.59 21.94 -8.46
CA ARG A 216 1.15 21.10 -9.57
C ARG A 216 1.86 19.75 -9.55
N VAL A 217 1.10 18.66 -9.72
CA VAL A 217 1.58 17.28 -9.71
C VAL A 217 1.16 16.61 -11.01
N LEU A 218 2.09 15.90 -11.63
CA LEU A 218 1.81 15.03 -12.76
C LEU A 218 1.46 13.63 -12.23
N LEU A 219 0.17 13.31 -12.19
CA LEU A 219 -0.31 11.99 -11.76
C LEU A 219 0.11 10.88 -12.74
N ARG A 220 0.37 11.24 -13.98
CA ARG A 220 0.93 10.35 -14.99
C ARG A 220 2.18 11.01 -15.56
N VAL A 221 3.30 10.36 -15.40
CA VAL A 221 4.57 10.83 -15.98
C VAL A 221 4.61 10.38 -17.44
N GLU A 222 4.85 11.32 -18.34
CA GLU A 222 5.05 10.99 -19.75
C GLU A 222 6.32 10.14 -19.91
N LYS A 223 6.16 9.02 -20.58
CA LYS A 223 7.20 8.06 -20.88
C LYS A 223 7.49 8.13 -22.39
N GLY A 224 8.70 8.50 -22.76
CA GLY A 224 9.15 8.50 -24.14
C GLY A 224 9.21 7.08 -24.71
N GLU A 225 9.30 6.99 -26.03
CA GLU A 225 9.62 5.72 -26.71
C GLU A 225 11.01 5.25 -26.27
N SER A 226 11.15 3.95 -26.03
CA SER A 226 12.44 3.31 -25.71
C SER A 226 12.58 2.06 -26.57
N GLU A 227 13.77 1.85 -27.09
CA GLU A 227 14.10 0.63 -27.82
C GLU A 227 14.66 -0.40 -26.83
N ALA A 228 13.99 -1.55 -26.74
CA ALA A 228 14.44 -2.65 -25.91
C ALA A 228 15.77 -3.23 -26.45
N GLY A 229 16.79 -3.16 -25.64
CA GLY A 229 18.14 -3.64 -25.95
C GLY A 229 18.33 -5.14 -25.71
N ALA A 230 19.56 -5.52 -25.33
CA ALA A 230 19.88 -6.90 -24.98
C ALA A 230 19.18 -7.35 -23.69
N ILE A 231 18.93 -8.66 -23.56
CA ILE A 231 18.43 -9.26 -22.32
C ILE A 231 19.50 -9.10 -21.24
N ARG A 232 19.10 -8.47 -20.12
CA ARG A 232 19.96 -8.24 -18.95
C ARG A 232 19.61 -9.19 -17.79
N LEU A 233 18.31 -9.49 -17.62
CA LEU A 233 17.82 -10.47 -16.65
C LEU A 233 16.99 -11.51 -17.39
N SER A 234 17.29 -12.80 -17.20
CA SER A 234 16.49 -13.91 -17.74
C SER A 234 16.15 -14.88 -16.62
N VAL A 235 14.88 -15.18 -16.47
CA VAL A 235 14.34 -16.12 -15.50
C VAL A 235 13.69 -17.27 -16.26
N LYS A 236 14.06 -18.53 -15.96
CA LYS A 236 13.56 -19.72 -16.64
C LYS A 236 13.13 -20.79 -15.65
N ASN A 237 11.88 -21.22 -15.77
CA ASN A 237 11.27 -22.32 -15.02
C ASN A 237 11.50 -22.20 -13.49
N LEU A 238 11.49 -20.97 -12.95
CA LEU A 238 11.79 -20.71 -11.56
C LEU A 238 10.66 -21.21 -10.66
N THR A 239 11.03 -22.01 -9.66
CA THR A 239 10.11 -22.51 -8.63
C THR A 239 10.66 -22.21 -7.25
N VAL A 240 9.84 -21.55 -6.41
CA VAL A 240 10.20 -21.12 -5.06
C VAL A 240 9.15 -21.61 -4.07
N LYS A 241 9.60 -22.07 -2.91
CA LYS A 241 8.73 -22.48 -1.79
C LYS A 241 8.94 -21.59 -0.58
N ASP A 242 7.88 -21.45 0.22
CA ASP A 242 7.98 -20.80 1.52
C ASP A 242 8.59 -21.74 2.59
N SER A 243 8.76 -21.24 3.83
CA SER A 243 9.31 -22.00 4.95
C SER A 243 8.47 -23.22 5.37
N ARG A 244 7.20 -23.26 4.97
CA ARG A 244 6.26 -24.37 5.23
C ARG A 244 6.24 -25.39 4.10
N GLY A 245 6.99 -25.15 3.01
CA GLY A 245 7.04 -26.00 1.84
C GLY A 245 5.93 -25.76 0.82
N VAL A 246 5.13 -24.71 0.99
CA VAL A 246 4.10 -24.31 0.02
C VAL A 246 4.78 -23.67 -1.19
N THR A 247 4.38 -24.07 -2.40
CA THR A 247 4.90 -23.50 -3.65
C THR A 247 4.30 -22.11 -3.85
N MET A 248 5.15 -21.09 -3.77
CA MET A 248 4.76 -19.67 -3.93
C MET A 248 5.03 -19.16 -5.34
N VAL A 249 6.09 -19.67 -6.00
CA VAL A 249 6.39 -19.41 -7.42
C VAL A 249 6.48 -20.76 -8.11
N ASP A 250 5.73 -20.93 -9.20
CA ASP A 250 5.59 -22.21 -9.89
C ASP A 250 5.90 -22.05 -11.39
N ASN A 251 7.10 -22.51 -11.78
CA ASN A 251 7.53 -22.59 -13.16
C ASN A 251 7.49 -21.25 -13.93
N VAL A 252 7.90 -20.14 -13.27
CA VAL A 252 7.87 -18.80 -13.85
C VAL A 252 9.04 -18.57 -14.80
N SER A 253 8.76 -18.03 -15.99
CA SER A 253 9.76 -17.68 -17.01
C SER A 253 9.46 -16.33 -17.63
N PHE A 254 10.47 -15.46 -17.71
CA PHE A 254 10.43 -14.17 -18.40
C PHE A 254 11.83 -13.59 -18.58
N ASP A 255 11.94 -12.59 -19.46
CA ASP A 255 13.16 -11.82 -19.69
C ASP A 255 12.91 -10.33 -19.43
N VAL A 256 13.94 -9.60 -18.99
CA VAL A 256 13.94 -8.13 -18.91
C VAL A 256 15.12 -7.59 -19.70
N ARG A 257 14.85 -6.66 -20.62
CA ARG A 257 15.85 -6.08 -21.51
C ARG A 257 16.35 -4.74 -20.98
N GLY A 258 17.55 -4.34 -21.41
CA GLY A 258 18.02 -2.97 -21.19
C GLY A 258 17.11 -1.96 -21.91
N GLY A 259 16.79 -0.86 -21.26
CA GLY A 259 15.84 0.13 -21.80
C GLY A 259 14.38 -0.27 -21.69
N GLU A 260 14.04 -1.28 -20.86
CA GLU A 260 12.69 -1.77 -20.66
C GLU A 260 12.29 -1.75 -19.18
N ILE A 261 11.04 -1.39 -18.92
CA ILE A 261 10.38 -1.63 -17.64
C ILE A 261 9.38 -2.76 -17.82
N VAL A 262 9.63 -3.90 -17.20
CA VAL A 262 8.67 -5.01 -17.09
C VAL A 262 7.92 -4.86 -15.78
N GLY A 263 6.60 -4.73 -15.84
CA GLY A 263 5.73 -4.71 -14.67
C GLY A 263 5.18 -6.09 -14.35
N ILE A 264 5.14 -6.46 -13.08
CA ILE A 264 4.41 -7.65 -12.62
C ILE A 264 3.21 -7.17 -11.80
N ALA A 265 2.02 -7.42 -12.33
CA ALA A 265 0.75 -7.19 -11.67
C ALA A 265 0.28 -8.47 -10.97
N GLY A 266 -0.35 -8.33 -9.80
CA GLY A 266 -0.92 -9.45 -9.06
C GLY A 266 -1.44 -9.02 -7.70
N VAL A 267 -2.31 -9.83 -7.11
CA VAL A 267 -2.79 -9.61 -5.73
C VAL A 267 -1.71 -10.02 -4.74
N ALA A 268 -1.62 -9.34 -3.60
CA ALA A 268 -0.68 -9.69 -2.55
C ALA A 268 -0.80 -11.19 -2.16
N GLY A 269 0.35 -11.84 -1.98
CA GLY A 269 0.40 -13.28 -1.65
C GLY A 269 0.39 -14.23 -2.85
N ASN A 270 0.43 -13.73 -4.07
CA ASN A 270 0.50 -14.56 -5.30
C ASN A 270 1.94 -14.92 -5.73
N GLY A 271 2.93 -14.77 -4.84
CA GLY A 271 4.31 -15.21 -5.09
C GLY A 271 5.26 -14.11 -5.61
N GLN A 272 4.80 -12.87 -5.74
CA GLN A 272 5.63 -11.77 -6.25
C GLN A 272 6.82 -11.47 -5.34
N SER A 273 6.61 -11.42 -4.02
CA SER A 273 7.65 -11.18 -3.02
C SER A 273 8.72 -12.27 -3.07
N GLU A 274 8.29 -13.53 -3.10
CA GLU A 274 9.16 -14.70 -3.18
C GLU A 274 9.96 -14.73 -4.49
N LEU A 275 9.37 -14.26 -5.58
CA LEU A 275 10.03 -14.10 -6.87
C LEU A 275 11.18 -13.08 -6.78
N LEU A 276 10.92 -11.87 -6.24
CA LEU A 276 11.94 -10.84 -6.08
C LEU A 276 13.04 -11.28 -5.12
N GLU A 277 12.69 -11.92 -4.01
CA GLU A 277 13.64 -12.44 -3.02
C GLU A 277 14.54 -13.53 -3.63
N ALA A 278 14.01 -14.40 -4.49
CA ALA A 278 14.79 -15.44 -5.17
C ALA A 278 15.77 -14.84 -6.19
N ILE A 279 15.31 -13.84 -6.99
CA ILE A 279 16.16 -13.18 -7.99
C ILE A 279 17.27 -12.38 -7.28
N SER A 280 17.00 -11.78 -6.13
CA SER A 280 17.98 -11.01 -5.35
C SER A 280 18.90 -11.85 -4.45
N GLY A 281 18.76 -13.18 -4.47
CA GLY A 281 19.59 -14.07 -3.66
C GLY A 281 19.22 -14.14 -2.17
N ILE A 282 18.11 -13.52 -1.76
CA ILE A 282 17.63 -13.52 -0.36
C ILE A 282 16.96 -14.88 -0.04
N ARG A 283 16.29 -15.47 -1.02
CA ARG A 283 15.56 -16.75 -0.87
C ARG A 283 16.09 -17.79 -1.85
N HIS A 284 16.16 -19.04 -1.39
CA HIS A 284 16.55 -20.16 -2.24
C HIS A 284 15.40 -20.58 -3.16
N ALA A 285 15.73 -20.91 -4.41
CA ALA A 285 14.79 -21.56 -5.31
C ALA A 285 14.94 -23.09 -5.26
N VAL A 286 13.83 -23.78 -5.50
CA VAL A 286 13.80 -25.24 -5.58
C VAL A 286 14.33 -25.72 -6.92
N SER A 287 14.01 -24.98 -7.99
CA SER A 287 14.45 -25.28 -9.36
C SER A 287 14.37 -24.01 -10.22
N GLY A 288 14.96 -24.08 -11.39
CA GLY A 288 14.98 -23.01 -12.38
C GLY A 288 16.37 -22.44 -12.60
N GLU A 289 16.44 -21.45 -13.47
CA GLU A 289 17.67 -20.74 -13.81
C GLU A 289 17.40 -19.24 -13.86
N VAL A 290 18.30 -18.46 -13.25
CA VAL A 290 18.30 -17.00 -13.36
C VAL A 290 19.66 -16.57 -13.91
N MET A 291 19.64 -15.78 -15.00
CA MET A 291 20.81 -15.24 -15.65
C MET A 291 20.84 -13.70 -15.47
N LEU A 292 21.95 -13.17 -15.00
CA LEU A 292 22.24 -11.76 -14.91
C LEU A 292 23.36 -11.42 -15.90
N ASP A 293 23.08 -10.59 -16.90
CA ASP A 293 24.00 -10.25 -17.99
C ASP A 293 24.67 -11.50 -18.62
N GLY A 294 23.87 -12.53 -18.87
CA GLY A 294 24.31 -13.79 -19.46
C GLY A 294 25.13 -14.70 -18.52
N LYS A 295 25.24 -14.38 -17.24
CA LYS A 295 25.92 -15.21 -16.24
C LYS A 295 24.90 -15.77 -15.24
N PRO A 296 24.96 -17.07 -14.88
CA PRO A 296 24.01 -17.66 -13.96
C PRO A 296 24.15 -17.09 -12.54
N ILE A 297 23.03 -17.05 -11.83
CA ILE A 297 22.94 -16.83 -10.38
C ILE A 297 22.80 -18.18 -9.71
N ASP A 298 23.57 -18.47 -8.66
CA ASP A 298 23.41 -19.68 -7.87
C ASP A 298 22.17 -19.61 -6.97
N LEU A 299 21.11 -20.30 -7.36
CA LEU A 299 19.83 -20.32 -6.65
C LEU A 299 19.79 -21.32 -5.48
N THR A 300 20.86 -22.11 -5.27
CA THR A 300 20.90 -23.21 -4.28
C THR A 300 21.26 -22.74 -2.86
N GLY A 301 21.36 -21.45 -2.63
CA GLY A 301 21.63 -20.87 -1.33
C GLY A 301 23.07 -20.42 -1.10
N LYS A 302 23.84 -20.33 -2.15
CA LYS A 302 25.18 -19.75 -2.13
C LYS A 302 25.24 -18.38 -2.81
N ALA A 303 24.13 -17.90 -3.39
CA ALA A 303 24.07 -16.55 -3.89
C ALA A 303 24.19 -15.58 -2.71
N ASP A 304 25.21 -14.76 -2.74
CA ASP A 304 25.40 -13.63 -1.82
C ASP A 304 24.75 -12.40 -2.46
N PRO A 305 23.74 -11.78 -1.81
CA PRO A 305 23.20 -10.51 -2.29
C PRO A 305 24.25 -9.42 -2.52
N GLY A 306 25.35 -9.43 -1.76
CA GLY A 306 26.51 -8.54 -1.98
C GLY A 306 27.16 -8.80 -3.33
N GLU A 307 27.48 -10.07 -3.66
CA GLU A 307 28.03 -10.46 -4.97
C GLU A 307 27.10 -10.04 -6.13
N LEU A 308 25.78 -10.15 -5.96
CA LEU A 308 24.83 -9.73 -6.98
C LEU A 308 24.83 -8.22 -7.18
N ARG A 309 25.01 -7.43 -6.11
CA ARG A 309 25.20 -5.98 -6.20
C ARG A 309 26.47 -5.63 -6.98
N ASP A 310 27.60 -6.29 -6.71
CA ASP A 310 28.85 -6.10 -7.45
C ASP A 310 28.69 -6.44 -8.93
N ARG A 311 27.81 -7.38 -9.26
CA ARG A 311 27.43 -7.71 -10.63
C ARG A 311 26.41 -6.76 -11.26
N GLY A 312 26.01 -5.71 -10.55
CA GLY A 312 25.12 -4.66 -11.03
C GLY A 312 23.62 -4.96 -10.92
N LEU A 313 23.20 -5.84 -10.00
CA LEU A 313 21.81 -6.04 -9.61
C LEU A 313 21.51 -5.21 -8.37
N ALA A 314 20.58 -4.25 -8.45
CA ALA A 314 20.06 -3.52 -7.31
C ALA A 314 18.64 -3.97 -6.97
N HIS A 315 18.32 -3.99 -5.68
CA HIS A 315 17.02 -4.42 -5.18
C HIS A 315 16.41 -3.43 -4.21
N VAL A 316 15.26 -2.90 -4.57
CA VAL A 316 14.37 -2.13 -3.68
C VAL A 316 13.28 -3.07 -3.18
N PRO A 317 13.30 -3.49 -1.91
CA PRO A 317 12.37 -4.51 -1.40
C PRO A 317 10.97 -3.93 -1.18
N GLU A 318 9.95 -4.81 -1.19
CA GLU A 318 8.57 -4.45 -0.87
C GLU A 318 8.39 -3.97 0.57
N ASP A 319 9.04 -4.67 1.51
CA ASP A 319 9.06 -4.29 2.93
C ASP A 319 10.36 -3.57 3.27
N ARG A 320 10.28 -2.23 3.21
CA ARG A 320 11.42 -1.39 3.55
C ARG A 320 11.85 -1.49 5.01
N HIS A 321 10.93 -1.84 5.94
CA HIS A 321 11.23 -1.88 7.36
C HIS A 321 11.92 -3.18 7.79
N HIS A 322 11.56 -4.31 7.15
CA HIS A 322 12.18 -5.60 7.47
C HIS A 322 13.45 -5.88 6.65
N VAL A 323 13.49 -5.43 5.39
CA VAL A 323 14.56 -5.80 4.45
C VAL A 323 15.36 -4.59 3.96
N GLY A 324 14.72 -3.42 3.87
CA GLY A 324 15.30 -2.25 3.21
C GLY A 324 16.13 -1.35 4.12
N LEU A 325 15.75 -1.18 5.39
CA LEU A 325 16.30 -0.19 6.31
C LEU A 325 16.50 -0.75 7.71
N VAL A 326 17.47 -0.21 8.42
CA VAL A 326 17.61 -0.37 9.87
C VAL A 326 17.09 0.91 10.53
N LEU A 327 15.87 0.88 11.08
CA LEU A 327 15.18 2.07 11.59
C LEU A 327 15.92 2.78 12.73
N ALA A 328 16.73 2.05 13.50
CA ALA A 328 17.55 2.60 14.59
C ALA A 328 18.80 3.35 14.08
N PHE A 329 19.22 3.11 12.83
CA PHE A 329 20.37 3.73 12.20
C PHE A 329 20.06 5.16 11.76
N GLU A 330 21.09 5.99 11.67
CA GLU A 330 21.04 7.30 11.04
C GLU A 330 20.82 7.17 9.52
N GLU A 331 20.37 8.23 8.87
CA GLU A 331 20.15 8.24 7.43
C GLU A 331 21.44 7.93 6.66
N ASN A 332 22.58 8.52 7.07
CA ASN A 332 23.88 8.29 6.45
C ASN A 332 24.34 6.82 6.51
N GLU A 333 24.01 6.10 7.60
CA GLU A 333 24.33 4.68 7.75
C GLU A 333 23.45 3.83 6.82
N ASN A 334 22.15 4.16 6.70
CA ASN A 334 21.26 3.50 5.77
C ASN A 334 21.56 3.82 4.30
N SER A 335 22.13 4.99 4.00
CA SER A 335 22.54 5.38 2.64
C SER A 335 23.65 4.53 2.05
N ILE A 336 24.44 3.85 2.90
CA ILE A 336 25.53 2.94 2.49
C ILE A 336 25.29 1.47 2.87
N LEU A 337 24.14 1.15 3.45
CA LEU A 337 23.83 -0.20 3.94
C LEU A 337 23.91 -1.23 2.80
N GLY A 338 24.79 -2.21 2.94
CA GLY A 338 25.08 -3.22 1.93
C GLY A 338 26.11 -2.79 0.87
N TYR A 339 26.67 -1.59 0.98
CA TYR A 339 27.75 -1.03 0.13
C TYR A 339 28.86 -0.41 0.96
N HIS A 340 28.91 -0.72 2.24
CA HIS A 340 29.86 -0.13 3.20
C HIS A 340 31.31 -0.56 2.97
N ASP A 341 31.56 -1.58 2.19
CA ASP A 341 32.88 -2.10 1.77
C ASP A 341 33.37 -1.50 0.43
N ASP A 342 32.56 -0.63 -0.21
CA ASP A 342 33.02 0.15 -1.37
C ASP A 342 34.21 1.06 -1.00
N GLU A 343 35.24 1.08 -1.84
CA GLU A 343 36.44 1.86 -1.63
C GLU A 343 36.16 3.36 -1.40
N ARG A 344 35.05 3.89 -1.90
CA ARG A 344 34.59 5.27 -1.69
C ARG A 344 34.33 5.61 -0.22
N TYR A 345 33.98 4.59 0.59
CA TYR A 345 33.63 4.74 2.00
C TYR A 345 34.70 4.25 2.95
N LEU A 346 35.88 3.89 2.40
CA LEU A 346 36.99 3.32 3.18
C LEU A 346 38.19 4.27 3.25
N LYS A 347 38.79 4.34 4.44
CA LYS A 347 40.04 4.99 4.70
C LYS A 347 40.99 4.00 5.38
N GLY A 348 41.68 3.24 4.54
CA GLY A 348 42.44 2.07 5.00
C GLY A 348 41.45 1.00 5.56
N PRO A 349 41.64 0.48 6.79
CA PRO A 349 40.75 -0.53 7.35
C PRO A 349 39.50 0.06 8.05
N PHE A 350 39.27 1.36 7.98
CA PHE A 350 38.22 2.07 8.69
C PHE A 350 37.26 2.75 7.70
N LEU A 351 36.02 2.96 8.15
CA LEU A 351 35.06 3.76 7.41
C LEU A 351 35.46 5.23 7.39
N ASP A 352 35.40 5.86 6.22
CA ASP A 352 35.54 7.30 6.04
C ASP A 352 34.22 8.02 6.29
N ILE A 353 34.03 8.47 7.52
CA ILE A 353 32.78 9.13 7.95
C ILE A 353 32.53 10.42 7.15
N ASP A 354 33.60 11.14 6.75
CA ASP A 354 33.42 12.37 5.97
C ASP A 354 32.93 12.07 4.56
N ALA A 355 33.44 11.02 3.92
CA ALA A 355 32.96 10.55 2.62
C ALA A 355 31.50 10.05 2.68
N ILE A 356 31.16 9.28 3.72
CA ILE A 356 29.77 8.79 3.95
C ILE A 356 28.82 9.96 4.16
N MET A 357 29.18 10.95 4.95
CA MET A 357 28.37 12.14 5.21
C MET A 357 28.22 13.02 3.96
N ALA A 358 29.24 13.08 3.10
CA ALA A 358 29.17 13.81 1.83
C ALA A 358 28.22 13.12 0.85
N ASP A 359 28.31 11.79 0.71
CA ASP A 359 27.43 10.97 -0.12
C ASP A 359 25.96 11.04 0.35
N ALA A 360 25.73 10.93 1.66
CA ALA A 360 24.40 11.05 2.23
C ALA A 360 23.77 12.42 1.95
N LYS A 361 24.52 13.51 2.05
CA LYS A 361 24.03 14.86 1.70
C LYS A 361 23.69 15.00 0.22
N ASP A 362 24.51 14.44 -0.67
CA ASP A 362 24.26 14.43 -2.11
C ASP A 362 22.96 13.65 -2.44
N LYS A 363 22.78 12.48 -1.85
CA LYS A 363 21.55 11.68 -1.98
C LYS A 363 20.33 12.41 -1.43
N ILE A 364 20.45 13.05 -0.25
CA ILE A 364 19.38 13.87 0.34
C ILE A 364 18.95 14.98 -0.61
N GLU A 365 19.89 15.69 -1.22
CA GLU A 365 19.60 16.77 -2.16
C GLU A 365 18.99 16.24 -3.46
N LYS A 366 19.61 15.24 -4.09
CA LYS A 366 19.15 14.63 -5.35
C LYS A 366 17.75 13.99 -5.28
N TYR A 367 17.42 13.40 -4.13
CA TYR A 367 16.15 12.68 -3.92
C TYR A 367 15.12 13.50 -3.12
N ASP A 368 15.44 14.76 -2.78
CA ASP A 368 14.58 15.62 -1.97
C ASP A 368 14.08 14.89 -0.71
N ILE A 369 15.03 14.32 0.06
CA ILE A 369 14.75 13.63 1.32
C ILE A 369 14.58 14.67 2.41
N ARG A 370 13.48 14.60 3.15
CA ARG A 370 13.14 15.58 4.18
C ARG A 370 12.80 14.92 5.52
N PRO A 371 13.34 15.46 6.64
CA PRO A 371 14.23 16.62 6.74
C PRO A 371 15.65 16.31 6.24
N GLY A 372 16.36 17.30 5.69
CA GLY A 372 17.70 17.16 5.12
C GLY A 372 18.81 17.01 6.17
N ASN A 373 18.64 16.09 7.10
CA ASN A 373 19.61 15.84 8.18
C ASN A 373 20.12 14.39 8.12
N PRO A 374 21.35 14.14 7.63
CA PRO A 374 21.91 12.81 7.49
C PRO A 374 22.18 12.10 8.84
N ARG A 375 22.17 12.81 9.96
CA ARG A 375 22.31 12.24 11.31
C ARG A 375 20.98 11.95 12.00
N LEU A 376 19.86 12.20 11.33
CA LEU A 376 18.55 11.87 11.88
C LEU A 376 18.33 10.34 11.78
N LYS A 377 17.84 9.74 12.86
CA LYS A 377 17.47 8.32 12.85
C LYS A 377 16.37 8.08 11.80
N THR A 378 16.54 7.01 11.04
CA THR A 378 15.64 6.68 9.93
C THR A 378 14.20 6.47 10.37
N ALA A 379 13.96 6.01 11.59
CA ALA A 379 12.62 5.93 12.19
C ALA A 379 11.85 7.28 12.22
N ASN A 380 12.56 8.41 12.20
CA ASN A 380 11.97 9.75 12.30
C ASN A 380 11.61 10.37 10.94
N PHE A 381 11.90 9.67 9.84
CA PHE A 381 11.46 10.08 8.51
C PHE A 381 10.07 9.54 8.21
N SER A 382 9.29 10.29 7.42
CA SER A 382 8.03 9.77 6.88
C SER A 382 8.26 8.57 5.96
N GLY A 383 7.25 7.71 5.79
CA GLY A 383 7.33 6.55 4.90
C GLY A 383 7.80 6.88 3.48
N GLY A 384 7.34 8.00 2.91
CA GLY A 384 7.80 8.48 1.60
C GLY A 384 9.30 8.84 1.59
N ASN A 385 9.81 9.47 2.64
CA ASN A 385 11.24 9.80 2.72
C ASN A 385 12.09 8.55 3.01
N GLN A 386 11.60 7.60 3.81
CA GLN A 386 12.25 6.30 3.98
C GLN A 386 12.37 5.55 2.65
N GLN A 387 11.32 5.57 1.82
CA GLN A 387 11.36 4.97 0.49
C GLN A 387 12.38 5.65 -0.42
N LYS A 388 12.48 6.99 -0.36
CA LYS A 388 13.48 7.76 -1.10
C LYS A 388 14.91 7.41 -0.66
N ILE A 389 15.16 7.13 0.63
CA ILE A 389 16.47 6.69 1.14
C ILE A 389 16.87 5.36 0.48
N VAL A 390 15.97 4.36 0.47
CA VAL A 390 16.23 3.06 -0.17
C VAL A 390 16.47 3.23 -1.67
N LEU A 391 15.61 3.98 -2.36
CA LEU A 391 15.78 4.24 -3.80
C LEU A 391 17.09 4.96 -4.12
N ALA A 392 17.45 5.99 -3.34
CA ALA A 392 18.69 6.71 -3.51
C ALA A 392 19.91 5.79 -3.37
N ARG A 393 19.91 4.95 -2.33
CA ARG A 393 20.97 3.97 -2.09
C ARG A 393 21.16 3.04 -3.28
N GLU A 394 20.08 2.44 -3.76
CA GLU A 394 20.13 1.43 -4.81
C GLU A 394 20.38 2.04 -6.21
N MET A 395 19.78 3.18 -6.53
CA MET A 395 19.87 3.78 -7.87
C MET A 395 21.20 4.51 -8.10
N GLU A 396 21.79 5.15 -7.07
CA GLU A 396 23.08 5.87 -7.20
C GLU A 396 24.28 4.93 -7.37
N GLN A 397 24.07 3.62 -7.21
CA GLN A 397 25.06 2.61 -7.61
C GLN A 397 25.11 2.36 -9.11
N ASN A 398 24.25 3.03 -9.88
CA ASN A 398 24.16 2.91 -11.34
C ASN A 398 24.02 1.44 -11.82
N PRO A 399 23.08 0.66 -11.27
CA PRO A 399 22.95 -0.74 -11.58
C PRO A 399 22.60 -0.99 -13.05
N GLY A 400 22.94 -2.18 -13.56
CA GLY A 400 22.54 -2.65 -14.87
C GLY A 400 21.10 -3.16 -14.88
N VAL A 401 20.70 -3.78 -13.77
CA VAL A 401 19.36 -4.32 -13.51
C VAL A 401 18.87 -3.78 -12.18
N LEU A 402 17.68 -3.21 -12.16
CA LEU A 402 17.00 -2.72 -10.96
C LEU A 402 15.69 -3.50 -10.78
N ILE A 403 15.55 -4.19 -9.65
CA ILE A 403 14.29 -4.84 -9.26
C ILE A 403 13.65 -4.05 -8.13
N VAL A 404 12.36 -3.74 -8.26
CA VAL A 404 11.64 -2.84 -7.35
C VAL A 404 10.31 -3.46 -6.95
N GLY A 405 10.16 -3.72 -5.66
CA GLY A 405 8.90 -4.16 -5.09
C GLY A 405 8.13 -3.00 -4.49
N GLN A 406 6.88 -2.82 -4.90
CA GLN A 406 5.93 -1.86 -4.33
C GLN A 406 6.52 -0.44 -4.18
N PRO A 407 7.03 0.21 -5.26
CA PRO A 407 7.81 1.43 -5.16
C PRO A 407 7.11 2.58 -4.46
N THR A 408 5.77 2.64 -4.54
CA THR A 408 4.98 3.74 -3.97
C THR A 408 4.12 3.34 -2.78
N ARG A 409 4.30 2.12 -2.24
CA ARG A 409 3.53 1.66 -1.08
C ARG A 409 3.75 2.53 0.14
N GLY A 410 2.66 3.15 0.62
CA GLY A 410 2.68 3.99 1.83
C GLY A 410 3.48 5.28 1.67
N VAL A 411 3.58 5.82 0.43
CA VAL A 411 4.14 7.13 0.14
C VAL A 411 3.06 8.11 -0.27
N ASP A 412 3.37 9.39 -0.17
CA ASP A 412 2.45 10.46 -0.57
C ASP A 412 2.46 10.71 -2.09
N VAL A 413 1.44 11.41 -2.59
CA VAL A 413 1.25 11.68 -4.03
C VAL A 413 2.44 12.45 -4.63
N GLY A 414 3.05 13.36 -3.88
CA GLY A 414 4.22 14.11 -4.33
C GLY A 414 5.46 13.23 -4.51
N ALA A 415 5.62 12.21 -3.64
CA ALA A 415 6.70 11.24 -3.75
C ALA A 415 6.48 10.23 -4.88
N ILE A 416 5.23 9.87 -5.19
CA ILE A 416 4.89 8.99 -6.31
C ILE A 416 5.43 9.55 -7.63
N GLU A 417 5.11 10.81 -7.96
CA GLU A 417 5.60 11.47 -9.17
C GLU A 417 7.13 11.43 -9.27
N PHE A 418 7.80 11.72 -8.16
CA PHE A 418 9.26 11.71 -8.09
C PHE A 418 9.84 10.31 -8.37
N ILE A 419 9.30 9.28 -7.72
CA ILE A 419 9.74 7.89 -7.86
C ILE A 419 9.54 7.41 -9.31
N HIS A 420 8.38 7.67 -9.90
CA HIS A 420 8.07 7.30 -11.28
C HIS A 420 9.06 7.94 -12.26
N LYS A 421 9.34 9.25 -12.11
CA LYS A 421 10.35 9.94 -12.94
C LYS A 421 11.73 9.28 -12.84
N ARG A 422 12.15 8.87 -11.66
CA ARG A 422 13.44 8.19 -11.45
C ARG A 422 13.49 6.82 -12.11
N LEU A 423 12.43 6.00 -11.97
CA LEU A 423 12.36 4.69 -12.62
C LEU A 423 12.38 4.81 -14.15
N ILE A 424 11.62 5.76 -14.71
CA ILE A 424 11.62 6.03 -16.16
C ILE A 424 13.01 6.52 -16.61
N ALA A 425 13.66 7.40 -15.84
CA ALA A 425 15.00 7.87 -16.17
C ALA A 425 16.04 6.74 -16.18
N MET A 426 15.93 5.74 -15.29
CA MET A 426 16.77 4.54 -15.32
C MET A 426 16.56 3.74 -16.60
N ARG A 427 15.30 3.50 -17.00
CA ARG A 427 14.96 2.86 -18.28
C ARG A 427 15.59 3.62 -19.45
N ASP A 428 15.39 4.93 -19.51
CA ASP A 428 15.87 5.79 -20.61
C ASP A 428 17.40 5.82 -20.71
N GLN A 429 18.11 5.50 -19.61
CA GLN A 429 19.55 5.26 -19.58
C GLN A 429 19.97 3.85 -20.04
N GLY A 430 19.04 3.04 -20.54
CA GLY A 430 19.30 1.69 -21.04
C GLY A 430 19.39 0.62 -19.94
N LYS A 431 18.91 0.91 -18.72
CA LYS A 431 18.84 -0.08 -17.63
C LYS A 431 17.65 -1.00 -17.81
N ALA A 432 17.77 -2.23 -17.30
CA ALA A 432 16.65 -3.16 -17.19
C ALA A 432 15.94 -2.93 -15.86
N VAL A 433 14.63 -2.71 -15.87
CA VAL A 433 13.86 -2.43 -14.66
C VAL A 433 12.72 -3.43 -14.54
N LEU A 434 12.66 -4.14 -13.41
CA LEU A 434 11.55 -5.02 -13.05
C LEU A 434 10.78 -4.38 -11.90
N VAL A 435 9.50 -4.06 -12.13
CA VAL A 435 8.62 -3.44 -11.11
C VAL A 435 7.52 -4.40 -10.72
N VAL A 436 7.36 -4.63 -9.44
CA VAL A 436 6.22 -5.38 -8.89
C VAL A 436 5.33 -4.40 -8.13
N SER A 437 4.04 -4.36 -8.45
CA SER A 437 3.08 -3.55 -7.70
C SER A 437 1.68 -4.17 -7.72
N VAL A 438 0.94 -4.00 -6.62
CA VAL A 438 -0.48 -4.32 -6.54
C VAL A 438 -1.35 -3.21 -7.11
N GLU A 439 -0.79 -2.00 -7.28
CA GLU A 439 -1.49 -0.84 -7.83
C GLU A 439 -1.45 -0.88 -9.37
N LEU A 440 -2.58 -1.23 -9.99
CA LEU A 440 -2.68 -1.36 -11.45
C LEU A 440 -2.35 -0.06 -12.21
N ASP A 441 -2.73 1.08 -11.66
CA ASP A 441 -2.40 2.38 -12.26
C ASP A 441 -0.90 2.64 -12.30
N GLU A 442 -0.16 2.20 -11.28
CA GLU A 442 1.29 2.27 -11.23
C GLU A 442 1.92 1.39 -12.30
N ILE A 443 1.53 0.12 -12.36
CA ILE A 443 2.03 -0.84 -13.35
C ILE A 443 1.76 -0.34 -14.78
N ARG A 444 0.55 0.11 -15.07
CA ARG A 444 0.16 0.62 -16.40
C ARG A 444 0.89 1.89 -16.81
N SER A 445 1.21 2.76 -15.84
CA SER A 445 1.90 4.02 -16.12
C SER A 445 3.40 3.86 -16.34
N LEU A 446 4.02 2.89 -15.66
CA LEU A 446 5.47 2.68 -15.70
C LEU A 446 5.90 1.66 -16.75
N SER A 447 5.16 0.56 -16.90
CA SER A 447 5.61 -0.61 -17.63
C SER A 447 5.56 -0.43 -19.16
N ASP A 448 6.52 -1.00 -19.85
CA ASP A 448 6.49 -1.19 -21.30
C ASP A 448 5.79 -2.51 -21.65
N ARG A 449 5.85 -3.46 -20.73
CA ARG A 449 5.24 -4.79 -20.81
C ARG A 449 4.78 -5.22 -19.41
N ILE A 450 3.60 -5.84 -19.32
CA ILE A 450 2.97 -6.24 -18.06
C ILE A 450 2.80 -7.76 -18.03
N LEU A 451 3.42 -8.39 -17.06
CA LEU A 451 3.17 -9.79 -16.70
C LEU A 451 2.14 -9.83 -15.58
N VAL A 452 1.17 -10.73 -15.66
CA VAL A 452 0.17 -10.92 -14.61
C VAL A 452 0.42 -12.22 -13.88
N MET A 453 0.57 -12.14 -12.56
CA MET A 453 0.75 -13.29 -11.68
C MET A 453 -0.53 -13.66 -10.95
N PHE A 454 -0.86 -14.96 -10.97
CA PHE A 454 -1.90 -15.57 -10.18
C PHE A 454 -1.47 -16.95 -9.69
N ALA A 455 -1.70 -17.26 -8.41
CA ALA A 455 -1.35 -18.53 -7.77
C ALA A 455 0.09 -19.00 -8.07
N GLY A 456 1.05 -18.10 -8.02
CA GLY A 456 2.47 -18.38 -8.25
C GLY A 456 2.90 -18.50 -9.71
N ARG A 457 2.02 -18.31 -10.67
CA ARG A 457 2.29 -18.46 -12.11
C ARG A 457 2.09 -17.15 -12.86
N VAL A 458 2.84 -16.97 -13.95
CA VAL A 458 2.52 -15.95 -14.94
C VAL A 458 1.40 -16.48 -15.82
N VAL A 459 0.21 -15.90 -15.69
CA VAL A 459 -1.02 -16.30 -16.39
C VAL A 459 -1.30 -15.50 -17.64
N GLY A 460 -0.55 -14.43 -17.88
CA GLY A 460 -0.70 -13.62 -19.08
C GLY A 460 0.33 -12.52 -19.19
N GLU A 461 0.51 -12.03 -20.41
CA GLU A 461 1.32 -10.87 -20.75
C GLU A 461 0.46 -9.86 -21.50
N ARG A 462 0.57 -8.56 -21.17
CA ARG A 462 -0.18 -7.47 -21.78
C ARG A 462 0.71 -6.25 -22.00
N GLY A 463 0.27 -5.39 -22.91
CA GLY A 463 0.85 -4.05 -23.06
C GLY A 463 0.31 -3.06 -22.02
N PRO A 464 0.91 -1.86 -21.94
CA PRO A 464 0.50 -0.81 -21.00
C PRO A 464 -0.93 -0.27 -21.27
N ASP A 465 -1.47 -0.52 -22.47
CA ASP A 465 -2.82 -0.11 -22.87
C ASP A 465 -3.92 -1.05 -22.36
N ALA A 466 -3.55 -2.19 -21.76
CA ALA A 466 -4.52 -3.13 -21.20
C ALA A 466 -5.42 -2.41 -20.18
N THR A 467 -6.70 -2.73 -20.22
CA THR A 467 -7.67 -2.16 -19.30
C THR A 467 -7.51 -2.77 -17.91
N GLU A 468 -7.96 -2.04 -16.88
CA GLU A 468 -7.96 -2.58 -15.51
C GLU A 468 -8.85 -3.81 -15.39
N GLY A 469 -9.97 -3.86 -16.14
CA GLY A 469 -10.85 -5.02 -16.16
C GLY A 469 -10.14 -6.26 -16.68
N GLU A 470 -9.37 -6.15 -17.77
CA GLU A 470 -8.59 -7.26 -18.33
C GLU A 470 -7.51 -7.75 -17.36
N LEU A 471 -6.74 -6.83 -16.79
CA LEU A 471 -5.71 -7.17 -15.80
C LEU A 471 -6.35 -7.77 -14.54
N GLY A 472 -7.45 -7.18 -14.06
CA GLY A 472 -8.18 -7.65 -12.88
C GLY A 472 -8.72 -9.07 -13.05
N LEU A 473 -9.26 -9.42 -14.22
CA LEU A 473 -9.71 -10.79 -14.51
C LEU A 473 -8.55 -11.79 -14.48
N LEU A 474 -7.42 -11.47 -15.10
CA LEU A 474 -6.22 -12.31 -15.06
C LEU A 474 -5.69 -12.45 -13.63
N MET A 475 -5.68 -11.36 -12.84
CA MET A 475 -5.27 -11.39 -11.44
C MET A 475 -6.21 -12.22 -10.55
N ALA A 476 -7.45 -12.45 -10.99
CA ALA A 476 -8.42 -13.34 -10.34
C ALA A 476 -8.37 -14.78 -10.89
N GLY A 477 -7.46 -15.09 -11.81
CA GLY A 477 -7.33 -16.42 -12.40
C GLY A 477 -8.40 -16.77 -13.44
N VAL A 478 -9.12 -15.76 -13.93
CA VAL A 478 -10.11 -15.94 -14.99
C VAL A 478 -9.38 -15.78 -16.34
N GLU A 479 -9.05 -16.87 -16.99
CA GLU A 479 -8.57 -16.86 -18.37
C GLU A 479 -9.72 -16.40 -19.28
N HIS A 480 -9.46 -15.43 -20.15
CA HIS A 480 -10.36 -15.20 -21.29
C HIS A 480 -10.38 -16.49 -22.14
N GLN A 481 -11.46 -17.25 -22.08
CA GLN A 481 -11.82 -18.06 -23.23
C GLN A 481 -12.02 -17.07 -24.37
N GLU A 482 -11.09 -17.08 -25.35
CA GLU A 482 -11.30 -16.42 -26.62
C GLU A 482 -12.67 -16.82 -27.11
N ALA A 483 -13.53 -15.84 -27.36
CA ALA A 483 -14.76 -16.07 -28.08
C ALA A 483 -14.37 -16.61 -29.46
N ALA A 484 -14.42 -17.93 -29.57
CA ALA A 484 -14.44 -18.58 -30.87
C ALA A 484 -15.84 -18.32 -31.42
N GLU A 485 -15.93 -17.31 -32.32
CA GLU A 485 -16.87 -17.29 -33.44
C GLU A 485 -16.40 -16.26 -34.48
#